data_976ef9253c605a2c898fdf7227240978
#
_entry.id   976ef9253c605a2c898fdf7227240978
#
_cell.length_a   1.000
_cell.length_b   1.000
_cell.length_c   1.000
_cell.angle_alpha   90.00
_cell.angle_beta   90.00
_cell.angle_gamma   90.00
#
_symmetry.space_group_name_H-M   'P 1'
#
loop_
_entity.id
_entity.type
_entity.pdbx_description
1 polymer ?
#
loop_
_entity_poly.entity_id
_entity_poly.type
_entity_poly.pdbx_seq_one_letter_code
_entity_poly.pdbx_strand_id
1 'polypeptide(L)'
;MRRTIVVVGTLLLGVGAVMAQQEIAVQQDNLMRSQAKSLYTVIQKMTKGDIPYNQKAVDEALTNLEADVAKIAKTFEVNPKQDVVNAKFGASQKIWQNKADFDSKIPPVQKAIADVKGKVKDVASLKAAYTSVNDRCTDCHETYRLKLK
;
A
#
# COMPACT_ATOMS: atom_id res chain seq x y z
N MET A 1 37.54 -6.08 -50.23
CA MET A 1 36.72 -5.11 -49.48
C MET A 1 35.92 -5.89 -48.45
N ARG A 2 36.30 -5.90 -47.16
CA ARG A 2 35.64 -6.59 -46.05
C ARG A 2 34.62 -5.63 -45.44
N ARG A 3 33.34 -6.01 -45.48
CA ARG A 3 32.27 -5.28 -44.82
C ARG A 3 32.27 -5.67 -43.35
N THR A 4 32.68 -4.78 -42.48
CA THR A 4 32.54 -4.87 -41.04
C THR A 4 31.13 -4.40 -40.68
N ILE A 5 30.22 -5.32 -40.37
CA ILE A 5 28.89 -4.98 -39.80
C ILE A 5 29.12 -4.82 -38.32
N VAL A 6 29.02 -3.58 -37.84
CA VAL A 6 29.02 -3.25 -36.41
C VAL A 6 27.64 -3.55 -35.84
N VAL A 7 27.55 -4.62 -35.05
CA VAL A 7 26.37 -4.91 -34.23
C VAL A 7 26.47 -4.10 -32.94
N VAL A 8 25.95 -2.87 -32.97
CA VAL A 8 25.74 -2.03 -31.78
C VAL A 8 24.23 -1.74 -31.71
N GLY A 9 23.48 -2.62 -31.10
CA GLY A 9 22.03 -2.40 -31.09
C GLY A 9 21.20 -3.09 -30.02
N THR A 10 21.79 -3.89 -29.11
CA THR A 10 20.96 -4.78 -28.27
C THR A 10 21.08 -4.56 -26.74
N LEU A 11 21.87 -3.62 -26.26
CA LEU A 11 22.07 -3.41 -24.80
C LEU A 11 21.18 -2.33 -24.16
N LEU A 12 20.51 -1.48 -24.95
CA LEU A 12 19.73 -0.36 -24.40
C LEU A 12 18.30 -0.72 -23.96
N LEU A 13 17.74 -1.82 -24.43
CA LEU A 13 16.36 -2.21 -24.12
C LEU A 13 16.21 -2.85 -22.73
N GLY A 14 17.26 -3.43 -22.17
CA GLY A 14 17.20 -4.11 -20.87
C GLY A 14 17.16 -3.15 -19.68
N VAL A 15 17.87 -2.03 -19.75
CA VAL A 15 17.98 -1.07 -18.63
C VAL A 15 16.66 -0.34 -18.41
N GLY A 16 15.97 0.05 -19.48
CA GLY A 16 14.67 0.75 -19.37
C GLY A 16 13.58 -0.11 -18.72
N ALA A 17 13.54 -1.41 -19.01
CA ALA A 17 12.54 -2.31 -18.43
C ALA A 17 12.76 -2.53 -16.92
N VAL A 18 14.01 -2.64 -16.47
CA VAL A 18 14.35 -2.79 -15.04
C VAL A 18 14.00 -1.53 -14.24
N MET A 19 14.29 -0.36 -14.79
CA MET A 19 13.96 0.92 -14.16
C MET A 19 12.44 1.10 -14.02
N ALA A 20 11.67 0.76 -15.04
CA ALA A 20 10.21 0.83 -15.00
C ALA A 20 9.61 -0.14 -13.95
N GLN A 21 10.16 -1.34 -13.81
CA GLN A 21 9.72 -2.29 -12.78
C GLN A 21 10.04 -1.79 -11.37
N GLN A 22 11.23 -1.21 -11.16
CA GLN A 22 11.60 -0.61 -9.88
C GLN A 22 10.67 0.56 -9.52
N GLU A 23 10.32 1.41 -10.47
CA GLU A 23 9.39 2.52 -10.26
C GLU A 23 8.00 2.03 -9.82
N ILE A 24 7.47 0.99 -10.45
CA ILE A 24 6.18 0.38 -10.05
C ILE A 24 6.27 -0.17 -8.62
N ALA A 25 7.33 -0.90 -8.27
CA ALA A 25 7.52 -1.41 -6.91
C ALA A 25 7.58 -0.27 -5.87
N VAL A 26 8.28 0.82 -6.18
CA VAL A 26 8.35 2.01 -5.32
C VAL A 26 6.99 2.68 -5.16
N GLN A 27 6.18 2.79 -6.22
CA GLN A 27 4.84 3.35 -6.13
C GLN A 27 3.94 2.49 -5.22
N GLN A 28 4.01 1.16 -5.32
CA GLN A 28 3.27 0.22 -4.46
C GLN A 28 3.69 0.36 -2.98
N ASP A 29 5.00 0.40 -2.70
CA ASP A 29 5.53 0.59 -1.35
C ASP A 29 5.12 1.95 -0.77
N ASN A 30 5.23 3.02 -1.54
CA ASN A 30 4.84 4.37 -1.11
C ASN A 30 3.35 4.46 -0.77
N LEU A 31 2.47 3.83 -1.55
CA LEU A 31 1.04 3.78 -1.24
C LEU A 31 0.78 3.08 0.10
N MET A 32 1.43 1.93 0.35
CA MET A 32 1.29 1.20 1.61
C MET A 32 1.88 1.97 2.80
N ARG A 33 2.99 2.69 2.61
CA ARG A 33 3.59 3.56 3.64
C ARG A 33 2.70 4.75 3.97
N SER A 34 2.03 5.34 2.99
CA SER A 34 1.07 6.43 3.22
C SER A 34 -0.10 5.97 4.08
N GLN A 35 -0.67 4.79 3.78
CA GLN A 35 -1.71 4.17 4.60
C GLN A 35 -1.21 3.86 6.02
N ALA A 36 0.01 3.29 6.13
CA ALA A 36 0.63 3.00 7.43
C ALA A 36 0.86 4.27 8.26
N LYS A 37 1.24 5.38 7.64
CA LYS A 37 1.36 6.68 8.33
C LYS A 37 0.03 7.12 8.92
N SER A 38 -1.04 7.09 8.16
CA SER A 38 -2.38 7.48 8.62
C SER A 38 -2.87 6.57 9.74
N LEU A 39 -2.79 5.24 9.56
CA LEU A 39 -3.35 4.27 10.50
C LEU A 39 -2.47 4.10 11.76
N TYR A 40 -1.16 3.92 11.61
CA TYR A 40 -0.29 3.56 12.72
C TYR A 40 0.41 4.76 13.36
N THR A 41 0.86 5.74 12.55
CA THR A 41 1.60 6.88 13.11
C THR A 41 0.67 7.94 13.67
N VAL A 42 -0.53 8.11 13.11
CA VAL A 42 -1.52 9.08 13.59
C VAL A 42 -2.53 8.38 14.50
N ILE A 43 -3.40 7.53 13.93
CA ILE A 43 -4.55 6.97 14.65
C ILE A 43 -4.10 6.06 15.82
N GLN A 44 -3.25 5.06 15.57
CA GLN A 44 -2.83 4.12 16.60
C GLN A 44 -2.10 4.80 17.75
N LYS A 45 -1.21 5.77 17.50
CA LYS A 45 -0.51 6.50 18.57
C LYS A 45 -1.45 7.29 19.46
N MET A 46 -2.50 7.89 18.89
CA MET A 46 -3.54 8.54 19.69
C MET A 46 -4.33 7.53 20.53
N THR A 47 -4.65 6.34 19.99
CA THR A 47 -5.36 5.30 20.76
C THR A 47 -4.56 4.75 21.92
N LYS A 48 -3.21 4.75 21.82
CA LYS A 48 -2.30 4.31 22.88
C LYS A 48 -1.96 5.41 23.88
N GLY A 49 -2.27 6.65 23.57
CA GLY A 49 -1.87 7.81 24.37
C GLY A 49 -0.43 8.27 24.14
N ASP A 50 0.26 7.74 23.10
CA ASP A 50 1.62 8.17 22.75
C ASP A 50 1.65 9.62 22.26
N ILE A 51 0.53 10.08 21.70
CA ILE A 51 0.29 11.48 21.32
C ILE A 51 -1.13 11.89 21.74
N PRO A 52 -1.37 13.19 22.05
CA PRO A 52 -2.70 13.68 22.41
C PRO A 52 -3.72 13.47 21.30
N TYR A 53 -4.98 13.20 21.68
CA TYR A 53 -6.09 13.16 20.75
C TYR A 53 -6.27 14.52 20.06
N ASN A 54 -6.44 14.47 18.73
CA ASN A 54 -6.69 15.65 17.91
C ASN A 54 -7.70 15.30 16.80
N GLN A 55 -8.91 15.84 16.92
CA GLN A 55 -10.01 15.56 15.98
C GLN A 55 -9.62 15.86 14.53
N LYS A 56 -9.02 17.03 14.27
CA LYS A 56 -8.63 17.42 12.91
C LYS A 56 -7.65 16.43 12.30
N ALA A 57 -6.64 16.00 13.06
CA ALA A 57 -5.67 15.02 12.58
C ALA A 57 -6.29 13.63 12.35
N VAL A 58 -7.31 13.23 13.12
CA VAL A 58 -8.09 12.01 12.90
C VAL A 58 -8.86 12.10 11.58
N ASP A 59 -9.57 13.20 11.36
CA ASP A 59 -10.39 13.41 10.16
C ASP A 59 -9.52 13.45 8.89
N GLU A 60 -8.36 14.10 8.96
CA GLU A 60 -7.35 14.12 7.89
C GLU A 60 -6.78 12.72 7.63
N ALA A 61 -6.44 11.98 8.68
CA ALA A 61 -5.89 10.62 8.54
C ALA A 61 -6.89 9.65 7.92
N LEU A 62 -8.16 9.69 8.32
CA LEU A 62 -9.22 8.86 7.73
C LEU A 62 -9.51 9.26 6.27
N THR A 63 -9.46 10.55 5.95
CA THR A 63 -9.64 11.04 4.57
C THR A 63 -8.47 10.60 3.67
N ASN A 64 -7.23 10.69 4.15
CA ASN A 64 -6.06 10.23 3.41
C ASN A 64 -6.10 8.71 3.22
N LEU A 65 -6.50 7.96 4.26
CA LEU A 65 -6.60 6.51 4.20
C LEU A 65 -7.66 6.06 3.18
N GLU A 66 -8.83 6.71 3.15
CA GLU A 66 -9.87 6.47 2.14
C GLU A 66 -9.36 6.71 0.72
N ALA A 67 -8.70 7.84 0.49
CA ALA A 67 -8.14 8.20 -0.81
C ALA A 67 -7.04 7.23 -1.27
N ASP A 68 -6.22 6.73 -0.35
CA ASP A 68 -5.15 5.79 -0.65
C ASP A 68 -5.69 4.37 -0.90
N VAL A 69 -6.69 3.91 -0.12
CA VAL A 69 -7.33 2.60 -0.35
C VAL A 69 -8.02 2.55 -1.71
N ALA A 70 -8.61 3.65 -2.17
CA ALA A 70 -9.23 3.74 -3.51
C ALA A 70 -8.21 3.53 -4.65
N LYS A 71 -6.92 3.77 -4.41
CA LYS A 71 -5.85 3.60 -5.42
C LYS A 71 -5.30 2.17 -5.50
N ILE A 72 -5.59 1.29 -4.51
CA ILE A 72 -4.94 -0.02 -4.40
C ILE A 72 -5.09 -0.84 -5.68
N ALA A 73 -6.32 -1.03 -6.18
CA ALA A 73 -6.57 -1.86 -7.37
C ALA A 73 -5.72 -1.42 -8.56
N LYS A 74 -5.66 -0.10 -8.83
CA LYS A 74 -4.89 0.48 -9.93
C LYS A 74 -3.39 0.37 -9.70
N THR A 75 -2.91 0.67 -8.49
CA THR A 75 -1.47 0.65 -8.17
C THR A 75 -0.91 -0.77 -8.23
N PHE A 76 -1.72 -1.79 -7.91
CA PHE A 76 -1.34 -3.21 -7.98
C PHE A 76 -1.84 -3.91 -9.26
N GLU A 77 -2.17 -3.17 -10.31
CA GLU A 77 -2.54 -3.75 -11.61
C GLU A 77 -1.35 -4.47 -12.26
N VAL A 78 -0.17 -3.85 -12.23
CA VAL A 78 1.04 -4.38 -12.86
C VAL A 78 1.96 -5.03 -11.82
N ASN A 79 2.44 -6.23 -12.14
CA ASN A 79 3.45 -6.93 -11.35
C ASN A 79 4.85 -6.36 -11.65
N PRO A 80 5.54 -5.74 -10.68
CA PRO A 80 6.90 -5.23 -10.88
C PRO A 80 7.95 -6.34 -11.00
N LYS A 81 7.62 -7.59 -10.60
CA LYS A 81 8.50 -8.76 -10.57
C LYS A 81 9.74 -8.61 -9.68
N GLN A 82 9.80 -7.55 -8.91
CA GLN A 82 10.88 -7.26 -7.96
C GLN A 82 10.36 -6.45 -6.77
N ASP A 83 11.06 -6.52 -5.66
CA ASP A 83 10.79 -5.71 -4.47
C ASP A 83 11.61 -4.43 -4.46
N VAL A 84 11.21 -3.47 -3.62
CA VAL A 84 12.00 -2.27 -3.36
C VAL A 84 13.27 -2.67 -2.60
N VAL A 85 14.42 -2.17 -3.05
CA VAL A 85 15.72 -2.44 -2.41
C VAL A 85 15.68 -2.04 -0.93
N ASN A 86 16.11 -2.94 -0.05
CA ASN A 86 16.13 -2.77 1.41
C ASN A 86 14.73 -2.53 2.07
N ALA A 87 13.64 -2.82 1.38
CA ALA A 87 12.33 -2.79 2.00
C ALA A 87 12.18 -3.92 3.04
N LYS A 88 11.44 -3.65 4.12
CA LYS A 88 11.11 -4.68 5.13
C LYS A 88 9.97 -5.59 4.69
N PHE A 89 9.12 -5.11 3.80
CA PHE A 89 7.95 -5.81 3.29
C PHE A 89 7.87 -5.66 1.79
N GLY A 90 7.35 -6.69 1.13
CA GLY A 90 7.11 -6.72 -0.31
C GLY A 90 5.71 -7.22 -0.63
N ALA A 91 5.36 -7.10 -1.90
CA ALA A 91 4.12 -7.62 -2.46
C ALA A 91 4.27 -9.11 -2.79
N SER A 92 3.35 -9.94 -2.30
CA SER A 92 3.34 -11.36 -2.67
C SER A 92 2.96 -11.54 -4.13
N GLN A 93 3.62 -12.46 -4.84
CA GLN A 93 3.24 -12.84 -6.21
C GLN A 93 1.80 -13.38 -6.30
N LYS A 94 1.23 -13.83 -5.17
CA LYS A 94 -0.18 -14.26 -5.09
C LYS A 94 -1.17 -13.16 -5.51
N ILE A 95 -0.79 -11.88 -5.41
CA ILE A 95 -1.62 -10.75 -5.86
C ILE A 95 -2.00 -10.93 -7.33
N TRP A 96 -1.03 -11.21 -8.18
CA TRP A 96 -1.22 -11.32 -9.63
C TRP A 96 -1.62 -12.73 -10.08
N GLN A 97 -1.35 -13.75 -9.24
CA GLN A 97 -1.83 -15.11 -9.47
C GLN A 97 -3.31 -15.26 -9.15
N ASN A 98 -3.83 -14.46 -8.21
CA ASN A 98 -5.24 -14.48 -7.79
C ASN A 98 -5.79 -13.05 -7.65
N LYS A 99 -5.76 -12.30 -8.76
CA LYS A 99 -6.12 -10.87 -8.79
C LYS A 99 -7.56 -10.62 -8.36
N ALA A 100 -8.49 -11.51 -8.72
CA ALA A 100 -9.89 -11.37 -8.35
C ALA A 100 -10.10 -11.45 -6.82
N ASP A 101 -9.43 -12.39 -6.14
CA ASP A 101 -9.49 -12.48 -4.68
C ASP A 101 -8.82 -11.27 -4.02
N PHE A 102 -7.64 -10.86 -4.51
CA PHE A 102 -6.99 -9.64 -4.02
C PHE A 102 -7.90 -8.41 -4.12
N ASP A 103 -8.53 -8.21 -5.28
CA ASP A 103 -9.43 -7.06 -5.49
C ASP A 103 -10.67 -7.15 -4.61
N SER A 104 -11.17 -8.36 -4.31
CA SER A 104 -12.31 -8.57 -3.41
C SER A 104 -12.04 -8.15 -1.96
N LYS A 105 -10.75 -8.05 -1.54
CA LYS A 105 -10.37 -7.57 -0.20
C LYS A 105 -10.48 -6.05 -0.04
N ILE A 106 -10.52 -5.30 -1.15
CA ILE A 106 -10.51 -3.82 -1.11
C ILE A 106 -11.85 -3.24 -0.62
N PRO A 107 -13.03 -3.64 -1.13
CA PRO A 107 -14.32 -3.08 -0.69
C PRO A 107 -14.59 -3.20 0.81
N PRO A 108 -14.25 -4.31 1.51
CA PRO A 108 -14.37 -4.38 2.97
C PRO A 108 -13.56 -3.34 3.72
N VAL A 109 -12.34 -2.99 3.25
CA VAL A 109 -11.51 -1.92 3.83
C VAL A 109 -12.16 -0.56 3.60
N GLN A 110 -12.61 -0.30 2.37
CA GLN A 110 -13.31 0.95 2.02
C GLN A 110 -14.55 1.15 2.89
N LYS A 111 -15.35 0.08 3.05
CA LYS A 111 -16.54 0.10 3.90
C LYS A 111 -16.19 0.40 5.36
N ALA A 112 -15.18 -0.27 5.92
CA ALA A 112 -14.77 -0.04 7.31
C ALA A 112 -14.34 1.42 7.56
N ILE A 113 -13.64 2.05 6.61
CA ILE A 113 -13.26 3.46 6.70
C ILE A 113 -14.51 4.36 6.61
N ALA A 114 -15.41 4.13 5.65
CA ALA A 114 -16.63 4.90 5.48
C ALA A 114 -17.56 4.79 6.70
N ASP A 115 -17.64 3.62 7.33
CA ASP A 115 -18.47 3.37 8.50
C ASP A 115 -18.01 4.17 9.74
N VAL A 116 -16.73 4.50 9.85
CA VAL A 116 -16.15 5.24 11.00
C VAL A 116 -15.92 6.72 10.73
N LYS A 117 -15.74 7.10 9.48
CA LYS A 117 -15.48 8.49 9.07
C LYS A 117 -16.63 9.40 9.52
N GLY A 118 -16.28 10.51 10.17
CA GLY A 118 -17.25 11.46 10.75
C GLY A 118 -17.94 11.00 12.06
N LYS A 119 -17.69 9.76 12.51
CA LYS A 119 -18.30 9.22 13.75
C LYS A 119 -17.35 9.23 14.95
N VAL A 120 -16.03 9.33 14.71
CA VAL A 120 -15.02 9.43 15.78
C VAL A 120 -15.12 10.82 16.42
N LYS A 121 -15.26 10.83 17.77
CA LYS A 121 -15.40 12.08 18.54
C LYS A 121 -14.47 12.13 19.75
N ASP A 122 -13.88 11.00 20.13
CA ASP A 122 -13.03 10.85 21.31
C ASP A 122 -12.09 9.65 21.14
N VAL A 123 -11.23 9.40 22.13
CA VAL A 123 -10.28 8.28 22.14
C VAL A 123 -10.98 6.93 22.16
N ALA A 124 -12.17 6.79 22.78
CA ALA A 124 -12.87 5.52 22.86
C ALA A 124 -13.43 5.12 21.49
N SER A 125 -14.12 6.03 20.82
CA SER A 125 -14.60 5.84 19.44
C SER A 125 -13.44 5.69 18.45
N LEU A 126 -12.30 6.36 18.68
CA LEU A 126 -11.10 6.19 17.87
C LEU A 126 -10.49 4.78 18.01
N LYS A 127 -10.48 4.20 19.21
CA LYS A 127 -10.03 2.81 19.43
C LYS A 127 -10.89 1.82 18.66
N ALA A 128 -12.21 1.96 18.73
CA ALA A 128 -13.13 1.11 17.98
C ALA A 128 -12.94 1.25 16.46
N ALA A 129 -12.79 2.48 15.97
CA ALA A 129 -12.51 2.77 14.57
C ALA A 129 -11.17 2.15 14.11
N TYR A 130 -10.11 2.32 14.90
CA TYR A 130 -8.80 1.71 14.63
C TYR A 130 -8.91 0.20 14.48
N THR A 131 -9.54 -0.50 15.44
CA THR A 131 -9.70 -1.95 15.40
C THR A 131 -10.44 -2.38 14.13
N SER A 132 -11.60 -1.77 13.85
CA SER A 132 -12.41 -2.11 12.68
C SER A 132 -11.65 -1.99 11.36
N VAL A 133 -10.90 -0.90 11.17
CA VAL A 133 -10.12 -0.67 9.93
C VAL A 133 -8.89 -1.56 9.88
N ASN A 134 -8.16 -1.68 11.01
CA ASN A 134 -6.93 -2.48 11.07
C ASN A 134 -7.17 -3.97 10.78
N ASP A 135 -8.28 -4.52 11.27
CA ASP A 135 -8.63 -5.93 11.02
C ASP A 135 -8.78 -6.20 9.51
N ARG A 136 -9.43 -5.29 8.76
CA ARG A 136 -9.55 -5.43 7.30
C ARG A 136 -8.21 -5.30 6.58
N CYS A 137 -7.31 -4.44 7.07
CA CYS A 137 -5.95 -4.35 6.55
C CYS A 137 -5.18 -5.66 6.81
N THR A 138 -5.33 -6.24 7.99
CA THR A 138 -4.68 -7.48 8.40
C THR A 138 -5.16 -8.66 7.56
N ASP A 139 -6.46 -8.82 7.36
CA ASP A 139 -7.05 -9.88 6.51
C ASP A 139 -6.43 -9.94 5.11
N CYS A 140 -6.16 -8.78 4.51
CA CYS A 140 -5.48 -8.71 3.21
C CYS A 140 -3.98 -9.04 3.33
N HIS A 141 -3.30 -8.46 4.31
CA HIS A 141 -1.86 -8.56 4.51
C HIS A 141 -1.40 -9.98 4.88
N GLU A 142 -2.22 -10.80 5.54
CA GLU A 142 -1.90 -12.21 5.85
C GLU A 142 -1.60 -13.03 4.60
N THR A 143 -2.28 -12.73 3.50
CA THR A 143 -2.12 -13.46 2.23
C THR A 143 -1.17 -12.78 1.26
N TYR A 144 -1.23 -11.44 1.19
CA TYR A 144 -0.68 -10.66 0.07
C TYR A 144 0.55 -9.82 0.43
N ARG A 145 0.96 -9.74 1.70
CA ARG A 145 2.19 -9.07 2.13
C ARG A 145 3.26 -10.09 2.49
N LEU A 146 4.48 -9.88 1.99
CA LEU A 146 5.67 -10.65 2.37
C LEU A 146 6.50 -9.85 3.37
N LYS A 147 7.09 -10.55 4.35
CA LYS A 147 8.19 -10.04 5.15
C LYS A 147 9.49 -10.40 4.44
N LEU A 148 10.24 -9.39 4.03
CA LEU A 148 11.55 -9.55 3.41
C LEU A 148 12.61 -9.72 4.52
N LYS A 149 13.70 -10.40 4.16
CA LYS A 149 14.82 -10.66 5.08
C LYS A 149 15.78 -9.49 5.12
#